data_ac4a08853945293a35b3d6604f4d168d
#
_entry.id   ac4a08853945293a35b3d6604f4d168d
#
_cell.length_a   1.000
_cell.length_b   1.000
_cell.length_c   1.000
_cell.angle_alpha   90.00
_cell.angle_beta   90.00
_cell.angle_gamma   90.00
#
_symmetry.space_group_name_H-M   'P 1'
#
loop_
_entity.id
_entity.type
_entity.pdbx_description
1 polymer ?
#
loop_
_entity_poly.entity_id
_entity_poly.type
_entity_poly.pdbx_seq_one_letter_code
_entity_poly.pdbx_strand_id
1 'polypeptide(L)'
;MCNHHARDRMATIWVNPGYSQGGFSRIELRDSAISVGVLAAAFTIIYARANTTFFSDSIVVNSLMWFATSLVIVSVCFLLHEFGHKFVAQRYGAWAEYRMFPQGLGLCLLFSFFGFLFAAPGAVMINGYIDNKRNGVISLAGPAVNLILGALFIGLLFVTDGRLHAIVYLLAHFNVFLALFNLIPIPPLDGSKIVKWNVPVYLVMVAVGVAMLILFYV
;
A
#
# COMPACT_ATOMS: atom_id res chain seq x y z
N MET A 1 4.05 32.09 41.70
CA MET A 1 5.11 31.42 40.92
C MET A 1 4.62 30.03 40.60
N CYS A 2 3.98 29.84 39.44
CA CYS A 2 3.37 28.57 39.04
C CYS A 2 4.39 27.75 38.25
N ASN A 3 4.51 26.51 38.62
CA ASN A 3 5.55 25.55 38.26
C ASN A 3 5.53 25.18 36.75
N HIS A 4 6.35 25.85 35.94
CA HIS A 4 6.52 25.59 34.49
C HIS A 4 7.25 24.27 34.19
N HIS A 5 7.84 23.60 35.20
CA HIS A 5 8.65 22.39 35.03
C HIS A 5 7.88 21.06 34.94
N ALA A 6 6.57 21.06 35.18
CA ALA A 6 5.79 19.81 35.13
C ALA A 6 5.26 19.47 33.72
N ARG A 7 5.14 20.47 32.82
CA ARG A 7 4.65 20.25 31.45
C ARG A 7 5.73 19.68 30.49
N ASP A 8 6.99 19.98 30.72
CA ASP A 8 8.07 19.51 29.85
C ASP A 8 8.43 18.03 30.10
N ARG A 9 8.10 17.47 31.25
CA ARG A 9 8.39 16.06 31.56
C ARG A 9 7.37 15.07 30.98
N MET A 10 6.17 15.49 30.63
CA MET A 10 5.18 14.59 30.00
C MET A 10 5.34 14.50 28.49
N ALA A 11 5.99 15.48 27.84
CA ALA A 11 6.28 15.43 26.41
C ALA A 11 7.48 14.52 26.06
N THR A 12 8.34 14.22 27.03
CA THR A 12 9.58 13.44 26.83
C THR A 12 9.42 11.92 26.99
N ILE A 13 8.26 11.42 27.41
CA ILE A 13 8.07 9.99 27.73
C ILE A 13 7.86 9.12 26.47
N TRP A 14 7.57 9.71 25.30
CA TRP A 14 7.27 8.97 24.08
C TRP A 14 8.23 9.15 22.91
N VAL A 15 9.27 9.96 23.08
CA VAL A 15 10.36 10.03 22.11
C VAL A 15 11.42 9.01 22.53
N ASN A 16 11.35 7.84 21.94
CA ASN A 16 12.40 6.83 22.07
C ASN A 16 13.72 7.42 21.51
N PRO A 17 14.78 7.63 22.33
CA PRO A 17 15.97 8.39 21.90
C PRO A 17 16.87 7.70 20.87
N GLY A 18 16.34 6.72 20.13
CA GLY A 18 17.05 5.96 19.12
C GLY A 18 16.49 6.06 17.69
N TYR A 19 15.43 6.85 17.44
CA TYR A 19 14.86 6.94 16.10
C TYR A 19 15.37 8.16 15.34
N SER A 20 16.27 7.93 14.38
CA SER A 20 16.57 8.93 13.36
C SER A 20 15.32 9.24 12.55
N GLN A 21 14.96 10.51 12.44
CA GLN A 21 13.96 10.97 11.47
C GLN A 21 14.45 10.54 10.08
N GLY A 22 13.87 9.49 9.48
CA GLY A 22 14.16 9.08 8.11
C GLY A 22 14.65 7.64 7.89
N GLY A 23 14.82 6.82 8.95
CA GLY A 23 15.24 5.41 8.82
C GLY A 23 14.08 4.41 8.88
N PHE A 24 14.40 3.12 8.64
CA PHE A 24 13.52 2.00 8.91
C PHE A 24 13.89 1.35 10.25
N SER A 25 12.91 1.19 11.14
CA SER A 25 13.13 0.43 12.37
C SER A 25 13.11 -1.08 12.10
N ARG A 26 13.75 -1.85 13.00
CA ARG A 26 13.69 -3.33 12.91
C ARG A 26 12.26 -3.86 13.00
N ILE A 27 11.41 -3.20 13.78
CA ILE A 27 9.98 -3.57 13.92
C ILE A 27 9.24 -3.31 12.61
N GLU A 28 9.46 -2.15 12.00
CA GLU A 28 8.86 -1.80 10.71
C GLU A 28 9.28 -2.77 9.60
N LEU A 29 10.56 -3.11 9.50
CA LEU A 29 11.07 -4.07 8.52
C LEU A 29 10.44 -5.45 8.72
N ARG A 30 10.36 -5.93 9.98
CA ARG A 30 9.69 -7.18 10.32
C ARG A 30 8.21 -7.15 9.92
N ASP A 31 7.49 -6.12 10.33
CA ASP A 31 6.05 -5.99 10.09
C ASP A 31 5.76 -5.89 8.58
N SER A 32 6.57 -5.14 7.83
CA SER A 32 6.50 -5.06 6.38
C SER A 32 6.76 -6.42 5.72
N ALA A 33 7.80 -7.13 6.14
CA ALA A 33 8.14 -8.43 5.58
C ALA A 33 7.05 -9.49 5.85
N ILE A 34 6.48 -9.51 7.06
CA ILE A 34 5.37 -10.41 7.42
C ILE A 34 4.14 -10.07 6.56
N SER A 35 3.78 -8.79 6.45
CA SER A 35 2.62 -8.36 5.65
C SER A 35 2.78 -8.73 4.17
N VAL A 36 3.94 -8.46 3.59
CA VAL A 36 4.25 -8.83 2.20
C VAL A 36 4.19 -10.34 2.01
N GLY A 37 4.78 -11.13 2.92
CA GLY A 37 4.77 -12.58 2.85
C GLY A 37 3.35 -13.18 2.93
N VAL A 38 2.54 -12.70 3.88
CA VAL A 38 1.14 -13.18 4.05
C VAL A 38 0.26 -12.78 2.87
N LEU A 39 0.36 -11.52 2.41
CA LEU A 39 -0.37 -11.08 1.22
C LEU A 39 0.06 -11.87 -0.02
N ALA A 40 1.36 -12.08 -0.22
CA ALA A 40 1.85 -12.88 -1.34
C ALA A 40 1.34 -14.32 -1.29
N ALA A 41 1.27 -14.93 -0.10
CA ALA A 41 0.66 -16.25 0.08
C ALA A 41 -0.83 -16.25 -0.28
N ALA A 42 -1.59 -15.24 0.15
CA ALA A 42 -3.00 -15.09 -0.17
C ALA A 42 -3.23 -14.93 -1.69
N PHE A 43 -2.45 -14.09 -2.36
CA PHE A 43 -2.48 -13.96 -3.82
C PHE A 43 -2.11 -15.28 -4.51
N THR A 44 -1.10 -15.98 -4.02
CA THR A 44 -0.69 -17.27 -4.56
C THR A 44 -1.81 -18.29 -4.51
N ILE A 45 -2.52 -18.38 -3.38
CA ILE A 45 -3.67 -19.29 -3.24
C ILE A 45 -4.72 -19.00 -4.32
N ILE A 46 -5.04 -17.73 -4.54
CA ILE A 46 -6.05 -17.32 -5.54
C ILE A 46 -5.54 -17.61 -6.96
N TYR A 47 -4.36 -17.14 -7.33
CA TYR A 47 -3.86 -17.21 -8.71
C TYR A 47 -3.40 -18.60 -9.12
N ALA A 48 -2.74 -19.36 -8.23
CA ALA A 48 -2.32 -20.71 -8.54
C ALA A 48 -3.52 -21.65 -8.73
N ARG A 49 -4.61 -21.42 -8.00
CA ARG A 49 -5.86 -22.19 -8.20
C ARG A 49 -6.59 -21.82 -9.49
N ALA A 50 -6.57 -20.55 -9.87
CA ALA A 50 -7.22 -20.09 -11.10
C ALA A 50 -6.40 -20.42 -12.36
N ASN A 51 -5.06 -20.49 -12.26
CA ASN A 51 -4.14 -20.64 -13.37
C ASN A 51 -3.13 -21.77 -13.08
N THR A 52 -3.61 -23.00 -13.06
CA THR A 52 -2.87 -24.18 -12.59
C THR A 52 -1.63 -24.52 -13.41
N THR A 53 -1.55 -24.06 -14.66
CA THR A 53 -0.47 -24.40 -15.60
C THR A 53 0.21 -23.17 -16.20
N PHE A 54 -0.02 -21.96 -15.65
CA PHE A 54 0.48 -20.72 -16.24
C PHE A 54 2.01 -20.68 -16.36
N PHE A 55 2.72 -21.12 -15.32
CA PHE A 55 4.18 -21.17 -15.32
C PHE A 55 4.72 -22.56 -15.62
N SER A 56 4.02 -23.63 -15.17
CA SER A 56 4.48 -25.01 -15.27
C SER A 56 3.31 -25.98 -15.08
N ASP A 57 3.41 -27.17 -15.68
CA ASP A 57 2.46 -28.27 -15.45
C ASP A 57 2.62 -28.89 -14.05
N SER A 58 3.79 -28.72 -13.43
CA SER A 58 3.99 -29.09 -12.03
C SER A 58 3.31 -28.10 -11.11
N ILE A 59 2.35 -28.56 -10.31
CA ILE A 59 1.62 -27.73 -9.34
C ILE A 59 2.54 -27.05 -8.34
N VAL A 60 3.62 -27.72 -7.92
CA VAL A 60 4.61 -27.18 -6.98
C VAL A 60 5.38 -26.03 -7.63
N VAL A 61 5.93 -26.26 -8.82
CA VAL A 61 6.69 -25.24 -9.55
C VAL A 61 5.80 -24.05 -9.88
N ASN A 62 4.59 -24.30 -10.38
CA ASN A 62 3.62 -23.24 -10.69
C ASN A 62 3.28 -22.39 -9.45
N SER A 63 3.04 -23.03 -8.30
CA SER A 63 2.73 -22.31 -7.05
C SER A 63 3.91 -21.50 -6.53
N LEU A 64 5.14 -22.01 -6.62
CA LEU A 64 6.36 -21.28 -6.25
C LEU A 64 6.57 -20.05 -7.14
N MET A 65 6.34 -20.18 -8.44
CA MET A 65 6.45 -19.07 -9.38
C MET A 65 5.36 -18.02 -9.14
N TRP A 66 4.12 -18.44 -8.83
CA TRP A 66 3.07 -17.50 -8.41
C TRP A 66 3.42 -16.81 -7.10
N PHE A 67 4.03 -17.50 -6.14
CA PHE A 67 4.48 -16.88 -4.89
C PHE A 67 5.55 -15.81 -5.13
N ALA A 68 6.57 -16.12 -5.94
CA ALA A 68 7.61 -15.16 -6.31
C ALA A 68 7.02 -13.93 -7.05
N THR A 69 6.10 -14.17 -7.99
CA THR A 69 5.40 -13.10 -8.71
C THR A 69 4.55 -12.25 -7.76
N SER A 70 3.83 -12.88 -6.84
CA SER A 70 2.99 -12.20 -5.85
C SER A 70 3.82 -11.37 -4.88
N LEU A 71 5.03 -11.83 -4.49
CA LEU A 71 5.95 -11.01 -3.69
C LEU A 71 6.31 -9.70 -4.41
N VAL A 72 6.58 -9.76 -5.71
CA VAL A 72 6.86 -8.56 -6.52
C VAL A 72 5.62 -7.65 -6.58
N ILE A 73 4.47 -8.20 -6.94
CA ILE A 73 3.22 -7.43 -7.07
C ILE A 73 2.89 -6.71 -5.75
N VAL A 74 2.89 -7.45 -4.63
CA VAL A 74 2.56 -6.88 -3.32
C VAL A 74 3.58 -5.83 -2.90
N SER A 75 4.88 -6.08 -3.10
CA SER A 75 5.92 -5.11 -2.75
C SER A 75 5.77 -3.81 -3.55
N VAL A 76 5.51 -3.90 -4.84
CA VAL A 76 5.40 -2.74 -5.72
C VAL A 76 4.08 -2.00 -5.51
N CYS A 77 2.96 -2.72 -5.38
CA CYS A 77 1.66 -2.06 -5.30
C CYS A 77 1.34 -1.57 -3.88
N PHE A 78 1.53 -2.43 -2.87
CA PHE A 78 1.15 -2.13 -1.50
C PHE A 78 2.27 -1.43 -0.71
N LEU A 79 3.48 -2.00 -0.68
CA LEU A 79 4.53 -1.47 0.20
C LEU A 79 5.01 -0.08 -0.25
N LEU A 80 5.12 0.18 -1.56
CA LEU A 80 5.47 1.51 -2.06
C LEU A 80 4.36 2.54 -1.81
N HIS A 81 3.09 2.13 -1.81
CA HIS A 81 1.97 2.96 -1.40
C HIS A 81 2.14 3.42 0.06
N GLU A 82 2.36 2.49 0.99
CA GLU A 82 2.59 2.80 2.40
C GLU A 82 3.82 3.68 2.61
N PHE A 83 4.90 3.42 1.87
CA PHE A 83 6.09 4.26 1.93
C PHE A 83 5.85 5.67 1.38
N GLY A 84 4.94 5.83 0.43
CA GLY A 84 4.47 7.14 0.00
C GLY A 84 3.96 7.97 1.17
N HIS A 85 3.04 7.42 1.96
CA HIS A 85 2.52 8.06 3.17
C HIS A 85 3.64 8.36 4.18
N LYS A 86 4.47 7.37 4.47
CA LYS A 86 5.56 7.48 5.42
C LYS A 86 6.50 8.63 5.09
N PHE A 87 7.03 8.67 3.89
CA PHE A 87 8.04 9.67 3.51
C PHE A 87 7.47 11.09 3.49
N VAL A 88 6.20 11.24 3.08
CA VAL A 88 5.55 12.56 3.12
C VAL A 88 5.28 12.99 4.56
N ALA A 89 4.84 12.09 5.45
CA ALA A 89 4.66 12.40 6.86
C ALA A 89 5.98 12.81 7.53
N GLN A 90 7.07 12.09 7.24
CA GLN A 90 8.40 12.41 7.74
C GLN A 90 8.93 13.76 7.24
N ARG A 91 8.62 14.17 5.99
CA ARG A 91 8.94 15.51 5.48
C ARG A 91 8.23 16.63 6.25
N TYR A 92 7.08 16.35 6.86
CA TYR A 92 6.40 17.28 7.77
C TYR A 92 6.91 17.22 9.22
N GLY A 93 7.98 16.47 9.48
CA GLY A 93 8.58 16.32 10.80
C GLY A 93 7.83 15.36 11.74
N ALA A 94 6.86 14.60 11.24
CA ALA A 94 6.16 13.60 12.02
C ALA A 94 6.98 12.29 12.10
N TRP A 95 6.83 11.58 13.20
CA TRP A 95 7.23 10.18 13.24
C TRP A 95 6.23 9.36 12.41
N ALA A 96 6.73 8.49 11.54
CA ALA A 96 5.90 7.64 10.70
C ALA A 96 6.58 6.29 10.46
N GLU A 97 5.89 5.19 10.82
CA GLU A 97 6.36 3.82 10.61
C GLU A 97 5.20 2.89 10.27
N TYR A 98 5.42 1.97 9.34
CA TYR A 98 4.46 0.93 9.04
C TYR A 98 4.30 -0.03 10.22
N ARG A 99 3.06 -0.41 10.53
CA ARG A 99 2.70 -1.45 11.50
C ARG A 99 1.70 -2.41 10.88
N MET A 100 1.99 -3.70 10.97
CA MET A 100 1.06 -4.75 10.54
C MET A 100 -0.18 -4.81 11.44
N PHE A 101 -1.27 -5.29 10.88
CA PHE A 101 -2.50 -5.62 11.59
C PHE A 101 -2.72 -7.14 11.52
N PRO A 102 -2.29 -7.93 12.55
CA PRO A 102 -2.28 -9.39 12.48
C PRO A 102 -3.65 -10.00 12.21
N GLN A 103 -4.72 -9.42 12.79
CA GLN A 103 -6.08 -9.93 12.59
C GLN A 103 -6.53 -9.74 11.13
N GLY A 104 -6.22 -8.59 10.54
CA GLY A 104 -6.52 -8.31 9.13
C GLY A 104 -5.74 -9.21 8.18
N LEU A 105 -4.47 -9.51 8.49
CA LEU A 105 -3.66 -10.46 7.74
C LEU A 105 -4.22 -11.89 7.84
N GLY A 106 -4.64 -12.31 9.04
CA GLY A 106 -5.29 -13.61 9.25
C GLY A 106 -6.59 -13.75 8.45
N LEU A 107 -7.43 -12.71 8.45
CA LEU A 107 -8.66 -12.67 7.64
C LEU A 107 -8.36 -12.67 6.14
N CYS A 108 -7.34 -11.94 5.69
CA CYS A 108 -6.90 -11.94 4.30
C CYS A 108 -6.53 -13.35 3.83
N LEU A 109 -5.73 -14.06 4.62
CA LEU A 109 -5.35 -15.44 4.31
C LEU A 109 -6.56 -16.38 4.33
N LEU A 110 -7.45 -16.25 5.31
CA LEU A 110 -8.67 -17.05 5.40
C LEU A 110 -9.56 -16.86 4.16
N PHE A 111 -9.83 -15.60 3.77
CA PHE A 111 -10.69 -15.31 2.63
C PHE A 111 -10.07 -15.71 1.29
N SER A 112 -8.74 -15.77 1.18
CA SER A 112 -8.06 -16.23 -0.03
C SER A 112 -8.43 -17.67 -0.42
N PHE A 113 -8.73 -18.54 0.56
CA PHE A 113 -9.21 -19.90 0.32
C PHE A 113 -10.61 -19.93 -0.32
N PHE A 114 -11.40 -18.89 -0.15
CA PHE A 114 -12.71 -18.74 -0.80
C PHE A 114 -12.65 -17.95 -2.12
N GLY A 115 -11.45 -17.55 -2.55
CA GLY A 115 -11.22 -16.79 -3.79
C GLY A 115 -11.43 -15.30 -3.64
N PHE A 116 -11.54 -14.78 -2.40
CA PHE A 116 -11.65 -13.35 -2.11
C PHE A 116 -10.37 -12.80 -1.50
N LEU A 117 -9.98 -11.59 -1.92
CA LEU A 117 -8.92 -10.85 -1.29
C LEU A 117 -9.51 -9.71 -0.44
N PHE A 118 -9.71 -9.97 0.82
CA PHE A 118 -10.03 -8.92 1.79
C PHE A 118 -8.77 -8.58 2.59
N ALA A 119 -8.12 -7.48 2.25
CA ALA A 119 -6.84 -7.13 2.84
C ALA A 119 -6.95 -5.86 3.70
N ALA A 120 -6.66 -6.03 4.98
CA ALA A 120 -6.35 -4.95 5.92
C ALA A 120 -5.00 -5.28 6.57
N PRO A 121 -3.88 -5.21 5.80
CA PRO A 121 -2.60 -5.79 6.22
C PRO A 121 -1.90 -4.97 7.31
N GLY A 122 -2.23 -3.70 7.43
CA GLY A 122 -1.63 -2.73 8.33
C GLY A 122 -1.77 -1.33 7.77
N ALA A 123 -1.08 -0.39 8.39
CA ALA A 123 -1.03 1.01 7.97
C ALA A 123 0.21 1.72 8.50
N VAL A 124 0.57 2.85 7.90
CA VAL A 124 1.56 3.76 8.46
C VAL A 124 0.97 4.49 9.66
N MET A 125 1.54 4.22 10.82
CA MET A 125 1.22 4.94 12.05
C MET A 125 1.99 6.25 12.08
N ILE A 126 1.27 7.36 12.27
CA ILE A 126 1.83 8.71 12.24
C ILE A 126 1.62 9.36 13.61
N ASN A 127 2.70 9.90 14.17
CA ASN A 127 2.65 10.64 15.44
C ASN A 127 3.35 11.99 15.26
N GLY A 128 2.62 13.07 15.57
CA GLY A 128 3.07 14.45 15.43
C GLY A 128 1.91 15.41 15.22
N TYR A 129 2.23 16.69 15.05
CA TYR A 129 1.21 17.70 14.76
C TYR A 129 0.85 17.68 13.27
N ILE A 130 -0.30 17.08 12.94
CA ILE A 130 -0.83 16.95 11.58
C ILE A 130 -2.17 17.69 11.50
N ASP A 131 -2.18 18.84 10.80
CA ASP A 131 -3.39 19.56 10.46
C ASP A 131 -4.13 18.91 9.26
N ASN A 132 -5.33 19.40 8.93
CA ASN A 132 -6.13 18.85 7.83
C ASN A 132 -5.41 18.91 6.47
N LYS A 133 -4.62 19.95 6.21
CA LYS A 133 -3.86 20.09 4.96
C LYS A 133 -2.76 19.03 4.88
N ARG A 134 -1.96 18.91 5.93
CA ARG A 134 -0.88 17.91 5.99
C ARG A 134 -1.45 16.50 5.90
N ASN A 135 -2.56 16.22 6.62
CA ASN A 135 -3.22 14.92 6.56
C ASN A 135 -3.72 14.59 5.15
N GLY A 136 -4.31 15.56 4.44
CA GLY A 136 -4.73 15.39 3.05
C GLY A 136 -3.57 15.13 2.10
N VAL A 137 -2.44 15.87 2.22
CA VAL A 137 -1.24 15.68 1.39
C VAL A 137 -0.56 14.33 1.69
N ILE A 138 -0.49 13.93 2.96
CA ILE A 138 0.04 12.62 3.35
C ILE A 138 -0.82 11.51 2.74
N SER A 139 -2.14 11.62 2.89
CA SER A 139 -3.07 10.63 2.34
C SER A 139 -3.09 10.59 0.82
N LEU A 140 -2.78 11.70 0.14
CA LEU A 140 -2.62 11.72 -1.31
C LEU A 140 -1.43 10.90 -1.80
N ALA A 141 -0.37 10.81 -1.00
CA ALA A 141 0.91 10.25 -1.43
C ALA A 141 0.83 8.77 -1.84
N GLY A 142 0.11 7.93 -1.09
CA GLY A 142 -0.08 6.52 -1.42
C GLY A 142 -0.77 6.31 -2.78
N PRO A 143 -2.00 6.83 -2.95
CA PRO A 143 -2.69 6.76 -4.24
C PRO A 143 -1.91 7.38 -5.41
N ALA A 144 -1.16 8.46 -5.17
CA ALA A 144 -0.33 9.09 -6.20
C ALA A 144 0.81 8.17 -6.65
N VAL A 145 1.50 7.51 -5.72
CA VAL A 145 2.53 6.50 -6.05
C VAL A 145 1.92 5.39 -6.92
N ASN A 146 0.76 4.89 -6.55
CA ASN A 146 0.10 3.83 -7.32
C ASN A 146 -0.32 4.30 -8.72
N LEU A 147 -0.86 5.52 -8.90
CA LEU A 147 -1.21 6.01 -10.23
C LEU A 147 0.02 6.22 -11.10
N ILE A 148 1.13 6.73 -10.54
CA ILE A 148 2.40 6.88 -11.27
C ILE A 148 2.93 5.51 -11.71
N LEU A 149 2.97 4.53 -10.81
CA LEU A 149 3.41 3.17 -11.13
C LEU A 149 2.46 2.50 -12.13
N GLY A 150 1.15 2.67 -11.94
CA GLY A 150 0.14 2.18 -12.87
C GLY A 150 0.35 2.72 -14.29
N ALA A 151 0.59 4.04 -14.44
CA ALA A 151 0.89 4.66 -15.74
C ALA A 151 2.19 4.11 -16.36
N LEU A 152 3.24 3.94 -15.54
CA LEU A 152 4.50 3.34 -15.98
C LEU A 152 4.28 1.92 -16.53
N PHE A 153 3.57 1.07 -15.78
CA PHE A 153 3.31 -0.31 -16.19
C PHE A 153 2.36 -0.39 -17.39
N ILE A 154 1.36 0.50 -17.52
CA ILE A 154 0.54 0.61 -18.73
C ILE A 154 1.43 0.92 -19.93
N GLY A 155 2.37 1.86 -19.80
CA GLY A 155 3.34 2.14 -20.86
C GLY A 155 4.21 0.93 -21.24
N LEU A 156 4.59 0.12 -20.25
CA LEU A 156 5.39 -1.10 -20.50
C LEU A 156 4.61 -2.20 -21.21
N LEU A 157 3.28 -2.21 -21.15
CA LEU A 157 2.46 -3.19 -21.89
C LEU A 157 2.68 -3.12 -23.41
N PHE A 158 3.02 -1.96 -23.93
CA PHE A 158 3.26 -1.78 -25.39
C PHE A 158 4.56 -2.41 -25.88
N VAL A 159 5.46 -2.80 -24.98
CA VAL A 159 6.79 -3.35 -25.33
C VAL A 159 7.06 -4.72 -24.69
N THR A 160 6.06 -5.31 -24.06
CA THR A 160 6.17 -6.64 -23.44
C THR A 160 5.24 -7.64 -24.11
N ASP A 161 5.60 -8.92 -24.06
CA ASP A 161 4.81 -10.03 -24.59
C ASP A 161 4.82 -11.25 -23.65
N GLY A 162 4.02 -12.26 -23.99
CA GLY A 162 3.97 -13.55 -23.31
C GLY A 162 3.72 -13.45 -21.80
N ARG A 163 4.44 -14.21 -21.02
CA ARG A 163 4.31 -14.24 -19.55
C ARG A 163 4.71 -12.92 -18.89
N LEU A 164 5.71 -12.24 -19.45
CA LEU A 164 6.12 -10.93 -18.94
C LEU A 164 5.00 -9.90 -19.09
N HIS A 165 4.34 -9.87 -20.24
CA HIS A 165 3.17 -9.01 -20.46
C HIS A 165 2.08 -9.25 -19.42
N ALA A 166 1.76 -10.51 -19.12
CA ALA A 166 0.77 -10.85 -18.11
C ALA A 166 1.16 -10.36 -16.70
N ILE A 167 2.44 -10.46 -16.31
CA ILE A 167 2.93 -9.95 -15.03
C ILE A 167 2.87 -8.41 -14.99
N VAL A 168 3.29 -7.73 -16.06
CA VAL A 168 3.23 -6.28 -16.20
C VAL A 168 1.77 -5.80 -16.17
N TYR A 169 0.86 -6.54 -16.81
CA TYR A 169 -0.59 -6.27 -16.73
C TYR A 169 -1.10 -6.35 -15.28
N LEU A 170 -0.72 -7.37 -14.52
CA LEU A 170 -1.10 -7.47 -13.12
C LEU A 170 -0.55 -6.32 -12.29
N LEU A 171 0.71 -5.93 -12.51
CA LEU A 171 1.31 -4.77 -11.84
C LEU A 171 0.57 -3.47 -12.18
N ALA A 172 0.24 -3.24 -13.44
CA ALA A 172 -0.53 -2.09 -13.87
C ALA A 172 -1.93 -2.09 -13.23
N HIS A 173 -2.64 -3.20 -13.38
CA HIS A 173 -4.02 -3.35 -12.89
C HIS A 173 -4.13 -3.18 -11.37
N PHE A 174 -3.26 -3.84 -10.60
CA PHE A 174 -3.29 -3.73 -9.13
C PHE A 174 -2.89 -2.36 -8.62
N ASN A 175 -1.96 -1.67 -9.27
CA ASN A 175 -1.64 -0.29 -8.90
C ASN A 175 -2.85 0.63 -9.11
N VAL A 176 -3.49 0.58 -10.28
CA VAL A 176 -4.68 1.41 -10.57
C VAL A 176 -5.84 1.05 -9.65
N PHE A 177 -6.09 -0.25 -9.44
CA PHE A 177 -7.13 -0.74 -8.54
C PHE A 177 -6.90 -0.25 -7.09
N LEU A 178 -5.68 -0.40 -6.56
CA LEU A 178 -5.36 0.00 -5.18
C LEU A 178 -5.46 1.51 -5.00
N ALA A 179 -5.06 2.30 -6.01
CA ALA A 179 -5.26 3.74 -5.99
C ALA A 179 -6.75 4.10 -5.91
N LEU A 180 -7.58 3.54 -6.79
CA LEU A 180 -9.03 3.82 -6.82
C LEU A 180 -9.73 3.33 -5.55
N PHE A 181 -9.37 2.15 -5.05
CA PHE A 181 -9.89 1.63 -3.79
C PHE A 181 -9.61 2.56 -2.61
N ASN A 182 -8.37 3.04 -2.50
CA ASN A 182 -8.02 3.99 -1.44
C ASN A 182 -8.58 5.39 -1.66
N LEU A 183 -8.97 5.75 -2.88
CA LEU A 183 -9.66 7.00 -3.17
C LEU A 183 -11.17 6.96 -2.84
N ILE A 184 -11.75 5.83 -2.43
CA ILE A 184 -13.14 5.79 -1.93
C ILE A 184 -13.26 6.72 -0.72
N PRO A 185 -14.25 7.66 -0.68
CA PRO A 185 -14.31 8.70 0.35
C PRO A 185 -14.95 8.21 1.66
N ILE A 186 -14.58 7.02 2.10
CA ILE A 186 -15.09 6.35 3.32
C ILE A 186 -13.92 6.10 4.28
N PRO A 187 -14.00 6.52 5.56
CA PRO A 187 -13.00 6.18 6.57
C PRO A 187 -12.87 4.65 6.72
N PRO A 188 -11.68 4.10 6.90
CA PRO A 188 -10.39 4.77 7.14
C PRO A 188 -9.58 5.10 5.88
N LEU A 189 -10.14 4.91 4.66
CA LEU A 189 -9.45 5.06 3.37
C LEU A 189 -8.97 6.50 3.14
N ASP A 190 -7.94 6.64 2.29
CA ASP A 190 -7.28 7.92 2.04
C ASP A 190 -8.18 8.96 1.38
N GLY A 191 -9.06 8.53 0.48
CA GLY A 191 -10.04 9.39 -0.18
C GLY A 191 -10.85 10.23 0.81
N SER A 192 -11.19 9.67 1.98
CA SER A 192 -11.92 10.39 3.02
C SER A 192 -11.17 11.59 3.60
N LYS A 193 -9.83 11.53 3.62
CA LYS A 193 -8.96 12.60 4.13
C LYS A 193 -8.64 13.60 3.02
N ILE A 194 -8.45 13.12 1.79
CA ILE A 194 -8.16 13.94 0.61
C ILE A 194 -9.35 14.84 0.28
N VAL A 195 -10.58 14.29 0.24
CA VAL A 195 -11.79 15.06 -0.06
C VAL A 195 -12.07 16.15 0.99
N LYS A 196 -11.77 15.88 2.27
CA LYS A 196 -11.90 16.86 3.36
C LYS A 196 -10.89 18.00 3.26
N TRP A 197 -9.73 17.73 2.64
CA TRP A 197 -8.70 18.74 2.43
C TRP A 197 -8.93 19.53 1.15
N ASN A 198 -9.12 18.85 0.00
CA ASN A 198 -9.19 19.52 -1.31
C ASN A 198 -9.99 18.70 -2.32
N VAL A 199 -11.26 19.09 -2.53
CA VAL A 199 -12.17 18.41 -3.46
C VAL A 199 -11.68 18.42 -4.92
N PRO A 200 -11.18 19.53 -5.49
CA PRO A 200 -10.60 19.53 -6.83
C PRO A 200 -9.47 18.51 -7.03
N VAL A 201 -8.52 18.45 -6.10
CA VAL A 201 -7.42 17.46 -6.15
C VAL A 201 -7.98 16.04 -6.09
N TYR A 202 -8.93 15.79 -5.20
CA TYR A 202 -9.59 14.50 -5.09
C TYR A 202 -10.26 14.09 -6.41
N LEU A 203 -11.03 14.98 -7.04
CA LEU A 203 -11.73 14.70 -8.30
C LEU A 203 -10.74 14.42 -9.45
N VAL A 204 -9.63 15.15 -9.52
CA VAL A 204 -8.58 14.90 -10.53
C VAL A 204 -7.97 13.51 -10.34
N MET A 205 -7.65 13.12 -9.10
CA MET A 205 -7.08 11.80 -8.82
C MET A 205 -8.05 10.68 -9.21
N VAL A 206 -9.32 10.81 -8.86
CA VAL A 206 -10.35 9.84 -9.23
C VAL A 206 -10.51 9.77 -10.75
N ALA A 207 -10.59 10.92 -11.42
CA ALA A 207 -10.72 10.97 -12.88
C ALA A 207 -9.54 10.30 -13.61
N VAL A 208 -8.31 10.57 -13.16
CA VAL A 208 -7.10 9.92 -13.70
C VAL A 208 -7.16 8.41 -13.48
N GLY A 209 -7.46 7.97 -12.26
CA GLY A 209 -7.55 6.53 -11.95
C GLY A 209 -8.63 5.82 -12.77
N VAL A 210 -9.81 6.43 -12.92
CA VAL A 210 -10.90 5.88 -13.75
C VAL A 210 -10.51 5.84 -15.23
N ALA A 211 -9.89 6.90 -15.76
CA ALA A 211 -9.40 6.90 -17.14
C ALA A 211 -8.38 5.78 -17.38
N MET A 212 -7.44 5.59 -16.45
CA MET A 212 -6.49 4.48 -16.53
C MET A 212 -7.16 3.11 -16.44
N LEU A 213 -8.17 2.97 -15.58
CA LEU A 213 -8.94 1.71 -15.48
C LEU A 213 -9.66 1.38 -16.78
N ILE A 214 -10.24 2.37 -17.45
CA ILE A 214 -10.92 2.18 -18.75
C ILE A 214 -9.96 1.65 -19.81
N LEU A 215 -8.68 2.06 -19.80
CA LEU A 215 -7.66 1.57 -20.75
C LEU A 215 -7.45 0.05 -20.71
N PHE A 216 -7.83 -0.64 -19.63
CA PHE A 216 -7.77 -2.11 -19.55
C PHE A 216 -8.93 -2.82 -20.26
N TYR A 217 -9.98 -2.09 -20.65
CA TYR A 217 -11.19 -2.65 -21.28
C TYR A 217 -11.39 -2.18 -22.73
N VAL A 218 -10.53 -1.30 -23.23
CA VAL A 218 -10.50 -0.82 -24.62
C VAL A 218 -9.35 -1.47 -25.38
#